data_5babe02b983da4f62c2ffa50c41b8885
#
_entry.id   5babe02b983da4f62c2ffa50c41b8885
#
_cell.length_a   1.000
_cell.length_b   1.000
_cell.length_c   1.000
_cell.angle_alpha   90.00
_cell.angle_beta   90.00
_cell.angle_gamma   90.00
#
_symmetry.space_group_name_H-M   'P 1'
#
loop_
_entity.id
_entity.type
_entity.pdbx_description
1 polymer ?
#
loop_
_entity_poly.entity_id
_entity_poly.type
_entity_poly.pdbx_seq_one_letter_code
_entity_poly.pdbx_strand_id
1 'polypeptide(L)'
;INPAAIEIFGAEPSCVGRDFLSVDRSHDMSVAIQAALKDGHSEIHASRKGLIYQFDISRIAADGETAGVVILAFDITEKETAEQNRREFTANVSHELKTPLQGIIGSAELIENGMVKPEDMSRFVGHIRLEAQRLVTLIGDIIRLSQLDEGGDMPRENVDLLSVASAV
;
A
#
# COMPACT_ATOMS: atom_id res chain seq x y z
N ILE A 1 -15.92 -28.60 3.89
CA ILE A 1 -15.82 -27.17 4.26
C ILE A 1 -15.42 -27.08 5.72
N ASN A 2 -14.45 -26.24 6.07
CA ASN A 2 -14.01 -26.03 7.44
C ASN A 2 -14.68 -24.79 8.08
N PRO A 3 -14.59 -24.58 9.42
CA PRO A 3 -15.21 -23.44 10.07
C PRO A 3 -14.76 -22.08 9.51
N ALA A 4 -13.47 -21.94 9.17
CA ALA A 4 -12.94 -20.69 8.60
C ALA A 4 -13.59 -20.37 7.25
N ALA A 5 -13.78 -21.36 6.37
CA ALA A 5 -14.46 -21.15 5.10
C ALA A 5 -15.93 -20.77 5.29
N ILE A 6 -16.62 -21.34 6.28
CA ILE A 6 -17.99 -20.93 6.66
C ILE A 6 -18.01 -19.45 7.05
N GLU A 7 -17.03 -19.02 7.81
CA GLU A 7 -16.92 -17.62 8.24
C GLU A 7 -16.62 -16.69 7.05
N ILE A 8 -15.61 -17.02 6.25
CA ILE A 8 -15.19 -16.19 5.09
C ILE A 8 -16.34 -15.97 4.11
N PHE A 9 -17.03 -17.05 3.72
CA PHE A 9 -18.10 -17.00 2.74
C PHE A 9 -19.48 -16.67 3.33
N GLY A 10 -19.60 -16.58 4.67
CA GLY A 10 -20.88 -16.40 5.33
C GLY A 10 -21.86 -17.57 5.08
N ALA A 11 -21.29 -18.76 4.86
CA ALA A 11 -22.06 -19.95 4.54
C ALA A 11 -22.72 -20.57 5.77
N GLU A 12 -23.85 -21.25 5.57
CA GLU A 12 -24.44 -22.10 6.61
C GLU A 12 -23.82 -23.51 6.55
N PRO A 13 -23.73 -24.23 7.68
CA PRO A 13 -23.26 -25.63 7.67
C PRO A 13 -24.08 -26.55 6.74
N SER A 14 -25.31 -26.19 6.44
CA SER A 14 -26.21 -26.87 5.50
C SER A 14 -25.81 -26.78 4.02
N CYS A 15 -24.77 -25.99 3.70
CA CYS A 15 -24.30 -25.81 2.33
C CYS A 15 -23.52 -27.05 1.79
N VAL A 16 -23.13 -27.96 2.66
CA VAL A 16 -22.44 -29.19 2.24
C VAL A 16 -23.32 -30.00 1.30
N GLY A 17 -22.76 -30.38 0.13
CA GLY A 17 -23.48 -31.07 -0.94
C GLY A 17 -24.23 -30.18 -1.92
N ARG A 18 -24.16 -28.83 -1.74
CA ARG A 18 -24.74 -27.87 -2.69
C ARG A 18 -23.65 -27.33 -3.63
N ASP A 19 -24.11 -26.77 -4.74
CA ASP A 19 -23.23 -26.05 -5.66
C ASP A 19 -22.59 -24.85 -4.97
N PHE A 20 -21.28 -24.64 -5.21
CA PHE A 20 -20.52 -23.53 -4.62
C PHE A 20 -21.14 -22.16 -4.98
N LEU A 21 -21.70 -21.99 -6.16
CA LEU A 21 -22.39 -20.76 -6.59
C LEU A 21 -23.63 -20.43 -5.74
N SER A 22 -24.15 -21.40 -4.96
CA SER A 22 -25.20 -21.11 -3.97
C SER A 22 -24.66 -20.46 -2.70
N VAL A 23 -23.35 -20.58 -2.46
CA VAL A 23 -22.63 -20.05 -1.30
C VAL A 23 -22.00 -18.70 -1.63
N ASP A 24 -21.25 -18.62 -2.73
CA ASP A 24 -20.65 -17.37 -3.23
C ASP A 24 -21.08 -17.13 -4.68
N ARG A 25 -21.84 -16.05 -4.88
CA ARG A 25 -22.35 -15.62 -6.19
C ARG A 25 -21.46 -14.58 -6.86
N SER A 26 -20.27 -14.31 -6.32
CA SER A 26 -19.37 -13.32 -6.91
C SER A 26 -18.89 -13.78 -8.29
N HIS A 27 -18.87 -12.85 -9.24
CA HIS A 27 -18.42 -13.11 -10.60
C HIS A 27 -16.95 -13.55 -10.61
N ASP A 28 -16.10 -12.89 -9.82
CA ASP A 28 -14.65 -13.14 -9.77
C ASP A 28 -14.34 -14.57 -9.35
N MET A 29 -15.03 -15.07 -8.32
CA MET A 29 -14.85 -16.43 -7.84
C MET A 29 -15.35 -17.47 -8.88
N SER A 30 -16.48 -17.18 -9.53
CA SER A 30 -17.01 -18.05 -10.59
C SER A 30 -16.02 -18.19 -11.75
N VAL A 31 -15.45 -17.07 -12.21
CA VAL A 31 -14.44 -17.04 -13.29
C VAL A 31 -13.18 -17.79 -12.87
N ALA A 32 -12.71 -17.57 -11.64
CA ALA A 32 -11.52 -18.22 -11.13
C ALA A 32 -11.67 -19.73 -10.98
N ILE A 33 -12.84 -20.21 -10.53
CA ILE A 33 -13.16 -21.66 -10.46
C ILE A 33 -13.15 -22.26 -11.85
N GLN A 34 -13.78 -21.62 -12.84
CA GLN A 34 -13.80 -22.10 -14.21
C GLN A 34 -12.38 -22.17 -14.82
N ALA A 35 -11.55 -21.14 -14.55
CA ALA A 35 -10.16 -21.13 -14.97
C ALA A 35 -9.38 -22.31 -14.33
N ALA A 36 -9.53 -22.53 -13.02
CA ALA A 36 -8.88 -23.65 -12.33
C ALA A 36 -9.33 -25.01 -12.88
N LEU A 37 -10.62 -25.18 -13.18
CA LEU A 37 -11.14 -26.42 -13.78
C LEU A 37 -10.54 -26.69 -15.16
N LYS A 38 -10.33 -25.65 -15.96
CA LYS A 38 -9.77 -25.73 -17.31
C LYS A 38 -8.24 -25.89 -17.28
N ASP A 39 -7.55 -24.98 -16.58
CA ASP A 39 -6.10 -24.82 -16.67
C ASP A 39 -5.35 -25.50 -15.51
N GLY A 40 -6.09 -26.03 -14.52
CA GLY A 40 -5.57 -26.76 -13.36
C GLY A 40 -5.39 -25.89 -12.11
N HIS A 41 -5.17 -24.60 -12.25
CA HIS A 41 -4.92 -23.66 -11.15
C HIS A 41 -5.40 -22.24 -11.51
N SER A 42 -5.81 -21.49 -10.50
CA SER A 42 -6.13 -20.06 -10.59
C SER A 42 -5.92 -19.38 -9.24
N GLU A 43 -5.53 -18.12 -9.27
CA GLU A 43 -5.34 -17.28 -8.08
C GLU A 43 -6.09 -15.97 -8.26
N ILE A 44 -6.80 -15.54 -7.22
CA ILE A 44 -7.45 -14.23 -7.20
C ILE A 44 -7.33 -13.58 -5.83
N HIS A 45 -7.33 -12.25 -5.82
CA HIS A 45 -7.51 -11.45 -4.61
C HIS A 45 -8.93 -10.89 -4.59
N ALA A 46 -9.64 -11.07 -3.48
CA ALA A 46 -10.98 -10.55 -3.32
C ALA A 46 -11.28 -10.15 -1.87
N SER A 47 -12.09 -9.10 -1.72
CA SER A 47 -12.52 -8.67 -0.39
C SER A 47 -13.74 -9.48 0.08
N ARG A 48 -13.69 -9.91 1.35
CA ARG A 48 -14.82 -10.54 2.04
C ARG A 48 -14.93 -9.96 3.44
N LYS A 49 -16.09 -9.42 3.78
CA LYS A 49 -16.37 -8.84 5.12
C LYS A 49 -15.36 -7.78 5.58
N GLY A 50 -14.80 -7.01 4.64
CA GLY A 50 -13.84 -5.96 4.94
C GLY A 50 -12.38 -6.42 5.07
N LEU A 51 -12.10 -7.71 4.93
CA LEU A 51 -10.76 -8.28 4.85
C LEU A 51 -10.41 -8.62 3.39
N ILE A 52 -9.13 -8.67 3.07
CA ILE A 52 -8.64 -9.02 1.74
C ILE A 52 -8.06 -10.43 1.81
N TYR A 53 -8.61 -11.31 0.97
CA TYR A 53 -8.15 -12.68 0.87
C TYR A 53 -7.50 -12.97 -0.47
N GLN A 54 -6.41 -13.70 -0.46
CA GLN A 54 -5.87 -14.42 -1.60
C GLN A 54 -6.55 -15.78 -1.62
N PHE A 55 -7.25 -16.10 -2.71
CA PHE A 55 -7.84 -17.40 -2.96
C PHE A 55 -7.00 -18.16 -3.98
N ASP A 56 -6.47 -19.28 -3.56
CA ASP A 56 -5.71 -20.22 -4.37
C ASP A 56 -6.60 -21.41 -4.70
N ILE A 57 -6.94 -21.57 -5.97
CA ILE A 57 -7.92 -22.52 -6.45
C ILE A 57 -7.22 -23.54 -7.33
N SER A 58 -7.22 -24.80 -6.91
CA SER A 58 -6.55 -25.88 -7.61
C SER A 58 -7.52 -27.00 -7.96
N ARG A 59 -7.43 -27.52 -9.18
CA ARG A 59 -8.23 -28.64 -9.64
C ARG A 59 -7.78 -29.92 -8.93
N ILE A 60 -8.74 -30.70 -8.49
CA ILE A 60 -8.54 -32.07 -7.98
C ILE A 60 -8.93 -33.08 -9.05
N ALA A 61 -8.05 -33.99 -9.35
CA ALA A 61 -8.34 -35.16 -10.22
C ALA A 61 -8.36 -36.43 -9.38
N ALA A 62 -9.33 -37.30 -9.61
CA ALA A 62 -9.42 -38.64 -9.07
C ALA A 62 -9.67 -39.61 -10.22
N ASP A 63 -8.92 -40.69 -10.28
CA ASP A 63 -9.02 -41.76 -11.33
C ASP A 63 -8.90 -41.20 -12.77
N GLY A 64 -8.16 -40.09 -12.95
CA GLY A 64 -7.97 -39.43 -14.26
C GLY A 64 -9.12 -38.45 -14.66
N GLU A 65 -10.17 -38.36 -13.87
CA GLU A 65 -11.27 -37.41 -14.08
C GLU A 65 -11.21 -36.24 -13.10
N THR A 66 -11.79 -35.10 -13.51
CA THR A 66 -11.89 -33.92 -12.64
C THR A 66 -12.93 -34.18 -11.54
N ALA A 67 -12.48 -34.33 -10.30
CA ALA A 67 -13.35 -34.50 -9.14
C ALA A 67 -13.91 -33.19 -8.57
N GLY A 68 -13.21 -32.07 -8.84
CA GLY A 68 -13.62 -30.76 -8.36
C GLY A 68 -12.44 -29.78 -8.19
N VAL A 69 -12.60 -28.84 -7.30
CA VAL A 69 -11.55 -27.88 -6.92
C VAL A 69 -11.38 -27.82 -5.40
N VAL A 70 -10.15 -27.56 -4.96
CA VAL A 70 -9.86 -27.11 -3.60
C VAL A 70 -9.63 -25.60 -3.64
N ILE A 71 -10.17 -24.89 -2.67
CA ILE A 71 -9.99 -23.45 -2.49
C ILE A 71 -9.29 -23.24 -1.15
N LEU A 72 -8.10 -22.65 -1.20
CA LEU A 72 -7.38 -22.17 -0.04
C LEU A 72 -7.56 -20.65 0.04
N ALA A 73 -7.85 -20.13 1.23
CA ALA A 73 -8.01 -18.71 1.46
C ALA A 73 -6.95 -18.26 2.48
N PHE A 74 -6.16 -17.26 2.11
CA PHE A 74 -5.16 -16.63 2.96
C PHE A 74 -5.58 -15.20 3.21
N ASP A 75 -5.67 -14.80 4.47
CA ASP A 75 -5.85 -13.40 4.83
C ASP A 75 -4.56 -12.64 4.53
N ILE A 76 -4.63 -11.71 3.60
CA ILE A 76 -3.52 -10.88 3.15
C ILE A 76 -3.76 -9.40 3.45
N THR A 77 -4.73 -9.09 4.35
CA THR A 77 -5.15 -7.72 4.65
C THR A 77 -3.98 -6.86 5.13
N GLU A 78 -3.19 -7.37 6.07
CA GLU A 78 -2.02 -6.64 6.58
C GLU A 78 -0.98 -6.38 5.48
N LYS A 79 -0.70 -7.40 4.66
CA LYS A 79 0.25 -7.29 3.55
C LYS A 79 -0.19 -6.26 2.52
N GLU A 80 -1.45 -6.34 2.07
CA GLU A 80 -2.00 -5.41 1.09
C GLU A 80 -2.06 -3.97 1.65
N THR A 81 -2.44 -3.81 2.93
CA THR A 81 -2.44 -2.52 3.59
C THR A 81 -1.03 -1.92 3.68
N ALA A 82 -0.04 -2.73 4.07
CA ALA A 82 1.36 -2.28 4.12
C ALA A 82 1.89 -1.89 2.73
N GLU A 83 1.58 -2.68 1.69
CA GLU A 83 1.96 -2.35 0.31
C GLU A 83 1.28 -1.08 -0.19
N GLN A 84 0.00 -0.89 0.10
CA GLN A 84 -0.74 0.31 -0.26
C GLN A 84 -0.14 1.54 0.41
N ASN A 85 0.09 1.48 1.73
CA ASN A 85 0.73 2.55 2.49
C ASN A 85 2.11 2.91 1.92
N ARG A 86 2.91 1.91 1.54
CA ARG A 86 4.22 2.12 0.91
C ARG A 86 4.11 2.81 -0.45
N ARG A 87 3.13 2.43 -1.27
CA ARG A 87 2.89 3.09 -2.58
C ARG A 87 2.46 4.54 -2.40
N GLU A 88 1.52 4.79 -1.48
CA GLU A 88 1.04 6.13 -1.15
C GLU A 88 2.17 7.00 -0.59
N PHE A 89 2.96 6.47 0.33
CA PHE A 89 4.14 7.16 0.86
C PHE A 89 5.10 7.57 -0.26
N THR A 90 5.47 6.63 -1.15
CA THR A 90 6.38 6.92 -2.26
C THR A 90 5.82 7.98 -3.21
N ALA A 91 4.53 7.92 -3.52
CA ALA A 91 3.86 8.91 -4.35
C ALA A 91 3.87 10.30 -3.69
N ASN A 92 3.50 10.38 -2.41
CA ASN A 92 3.45 11.61 -1.64
C ASN A 92 4.85 12.25 -1.53
N VAL A 93 5.88 11.48 -1.20
CA VAL A 93 7.28 11.95 -1.17
C VAL A 93 7.69 12.52 -2.51
N SER A 94 7.36 11.83 -3.60
CA SER A 94 7.70 12.29 -4.96
C SER A 94 7.03 13.63 -5.29
N HIS A 95 5.78 13.82 -4.89
CA HIS A 95 5.06 15.08 -5.07
C HIS A 95 5.63 16.21 -4.21
N GLU A 96 5.91 15.93 -2.94
CA GLU A 96 6.46 16.93 -2.00
C GLU A 96 7.88 17.36 -2.35
N LEU A 97 8.68 16.50 -2.98
CA LEU A 97 10.02 16.85 -3.50
C LEU A 97 9.93 17.65 -4.80
N LYS A 98 8.98 17.34 -5.68
CA LYS A 98 8.87 17.96 -7.01
C LYS A 98 8.53 19.45 -6.93
N THR A 99 7.66 19.85 -6.02
CA THR A 99 7.19 21.23 -5.90
C THR A 99 8.33 22.22 -5.59
N PRO A 100 9.11 22.06 -4.52
CA PRO A 100 10.23 22.96 -4.23
C PRO A 100 11.33 22.88 -5.31
N LEU A 101 11.56 21.71 -5.88
CA LEU A 101 12.54 21.54 -6.97
C LEU A 101 12.14 22.34 -8.21
N GLN A 102 10.86 22.34 -8.59
CA GLN A 102 10.34 23.16 -9.68
C GLN A 102 10.47 24.66 -9.39
N GLY A 103 10.27 25.08 -8.15
CA GLY A 103 10.50 26.46 -7.72
C GLY A 103 11.96 26.90 -7.86
N ILE A 104 12.90 26.02 -7.49
CA ILE A 104 14.35 26.25 -7.66
C ILE A 104 14.68 26.38 -9.15
N ILE A 105 14.29 25.39 -9.95
CA ILE A 105 14.59 25.35 -11.39
C ILE A 105 14.00 26.57 -12.10
N GLY A 106 12.71 26.85 -11.90
CA GLY A 106 12.06 28.00 -12.54
C GLY A 106 12.68 29.34 -12.14
N SER A 107 13.07 29.52 -10.87
CA SER A 107 13.77 30.73 -10.44
C SER A 107 15.16 30.85 -11.07
N ALA A 108 15.89 29.73 -11.18
CA ALA A 108 17.22 29.70 -11.80
C ALA A 108 17.13 29.99 -13.31
N GLU A 109 16.18 29.39 -14.02
CA GLU A 109 15.96 29.64 -15.46
C GLU A 109 15.61 31.10 -15.76
N LEU A 110 14.78 31.73 -14.91
CA LEU A 110 14.45 33.16 -15.07
C LEU A 110 15.69 34.05 -14.89
N ILE A 111 16.55 33.72 -13.96
CA ILE A 111 17.82 34.41 -13.75
C ILE A 111 18.75 34.20 -14.96
N GLU A 112 18.94 32.95 -15.39
CA GLU A 112 19.86 32.57 -16.47
C GLU A 112 19.46 33.25 -17.80
N ASN A 113 18.16 33.30 -18.10
CA ASN A 113 17.62 33.95 -19.30
C ASN A 113 17.56 35.49 -19.22
N GLY A 114 18.08 36.11 -18.13
CA GLY A 114 18.09 37.56 -17.96
C GLY A 114 16.69 38.18 -17.82
N MET A 115 15.69 37.38 -17.44
CA MET A 115 14.30 37.84 -17.25
C MET A 115 14.06 38.50 -15.89
N VAL A 116 15.05 38.42 -14.98
CA VAL A 116 15.00 39.02 -13.64
C VAL A 116 15.72 40.37 -13.65
N LYS A 117 15.03 41.41 -13.20
CA LYS A 117 15.67 42.73 -13.06
C LYS A 117 16.73 42.73 -11.95
N PRO A 118 17.79 43.54 -12.06
CA PRO A 118 18.84 43.59 -11.04
C PRO A 118 18.35 43.82 -9.61
N GLU A 119 17.32 44.65 -9.44
CA GLU A 119 16.69 44.93 -8.16
C GLU A 119 15.98 43.70 -7.53
N ASP A 120 15.50 42.78 -8.35
CA ASP A 120 14.79 41.57 -7.94
C ASP A 120 15.71 40.36 -7.74
N MET A 121 16.96 40.40 -8.19
CA MET A 121 17.91 39.31 -8.16
C MET A 121 18.05 38.67 -6.78
N SER A 122 18.20 39.48 -5.74
CA SER A 122 18.34 39.02 -4.35
C SER A 122 17.09 38.25 -3.87
N ARG A 123 15.90 38.63 -4.33
CA ARG A 123 14.64 37.94 -4.02
C ARG A 123 14.59 36.54 -4.64
N PHE A 124 14.97 36.41 -5.91
CA PHE A 124 14.98 35.11 -6.61
C PHE A 124 16.03 34.16 -6.04
N VAL A 125 17.23 34.63 -5.75
CA VAL A 125 18.26 33.86 -5.07
C VAL A 125 17.80 33.44 -3.65
N GLY A 126 17.15 34.36 -2.93
CA GLY A 126 16.54 34.06 -1.63
C GLY A 126 15.48 32.95 -1.71
N HIS A 127 14.63 32.99 -2.73
CA HIS A 127 13.62 31.96 -3.00
C HIS A 127 14.28 30.58 -3.26
N ILE A 128 15.29 30.51 -4.13
CA ILE A 128 16.06 29.27 -4.38
C ILE A 128 16.61 28.72 -3.07
N ARG A 129 17.21 29.56 -2.23
CA ARG A 129 17.78 29.14 -0.94
C ARG A 129 16.72 28.57 0.01
N LEU A 130 15.56 29.21 0.10
CA LEU A 130 14.45 28.77 0.95
C LEU A 130 13.91 27.42 0.51
N GLU A 131 13.68 27.23 -0.79
CA GLU A 131 13.18 25.97 -1.32
C GLU A 131 14.22 24.83 -1.18
N ALA A 132 15.52 25.14 -1.33
CA ALA A 132 16.58 24.18 -1.06
C ALA A 132 16.64 23.77 0.43
N GLN A 133 16.49 24.71 1.36
CA GLN A 133 16.42 24.41 2.79
C GLN A 133 15.22 23.53 3.12
N ARG A 134 14.05 23.81 2.52
CA ARG A 134 12.85 23.00 2.68
C ARG A 134 13.09 21.55 2.20
N LEU A 135 13.74 21.34 1.06
CA LEU A 135 14.13 20.02 0.57
C LEU A 135 15.03 19.27 1.54
N VAL A 136 16.02 19.93 2.11
CA VAL A 136 16.95 19.32 3.10
C VAL A 136 16.17 18.85 4.33
N THR A 137 15.24 19.66 4.84
CA THR A 137 14.40 19.28 5.98
C THR A 137 13.53 18.07 5.64
N LEU A 138 12.84 18.09 4.48
CA LEU A 138 11.99 16.99 4.04
C LEU A 138 12.75 15.68 3.88
N ILE A 139 13.97 15.72 3.31
CA ILE A 139 14.83 14.54 3.19
C ILE A 139 15.22 14.02 4.59
N GLY A 140 15.53 14.90 5.52
CA GLY A 140 15.80 14.53 6.91
C GLY A 140 14.63 13.82 7.58
N ASP A 141 13.42 14.31 7.37
CA ASP A 141 12.20 13.70 7.92
C ASP A 141 11.91 12.33 7.30
N ILE A 142 12.13 12.16 5.99
CA ILE A 142 12.01 10.87 5.29
C ILE A 142 13.01 9.84 5.85
N ILE A 143 14.26 10.25 6.06
CA ILE A 143 15.30 9.36 6.65
C ILE A 143 14.91 8.93 8.06
N ARG A 144 14.43 9.85 8.90
CA ARG A 144 13.97 9.54 10.25
C ARG A 144 12.79 8.57 10.24
N LEU A 145 11.82 8.77 9.34
CA LEU A 145 10.67 7.89 9.20
C LEU A 145 11.10 6.47 8.77
N SER A 146 12.01 6.37 7.79
CA SER A 146 12.56 5.07 7.35
C SER A 146 13.27 4.32 8.48
N GLN A 147 14.01 5.04 9.34
CA GLN A 147 14.66 4.44 10.51
C GLN A 147 13.68 3.92 11.56
N LEU A 148 12.50 4.57 11.69
CA LEU A 148 11.43 4.12 12.57
C LEU A 148 10.78 2.83 12.05
N ASP A 149 10.56 2.74 10.74
CA ASP A 149 9.95 1.58 10.09
C ASP A 149 10.84 0.34 10.14
N GLU A 150 12.17 0.50 10.12
CA GLU A 150 13.13 -0.60 10.23
C GLU A 150 13.23 -1.19 11.65
N GLY A 151 12.45 -0.70 12.60
CA GLY A 151 12.37 -1.24 13.97
C GLY A 151 13.69 -1.10 14.76
N GLY A 152 14.50 -0.11 14.43
CA GLY A 152 15.73 0.19 15.18
C GLY A 152 15.39 0.41 16.66
N ASP A 153 16.09 -0.30 17.53
CA ASP A 153 15.98 -0.13 18.99
C ASP A 153 16.27 1.33 19.35
N MET A 154 15.21 2.14 19.41
CA MET A 154 15.38 3.50 19.91
C MET A 154 15.71 3.41 21.39
N PRO A 155 16.80 4.06 21.85
CA PRO A 155 17.11 4.12 23.27
C PRO A 155 15.91 4.72 24.01
N ARG A 156 15.33 3.94 24.91
CA ARG A 156 14.23 4.39 25.75
C ARG A 156 14.85 5.17 26.91
N GLU A 157 14.70 6.48 26.88
CA GLU A 157 15.09 7.35 27.99
C GLU A 157 13.83 7.73 28.81
N ASN A 158 14.01 7.80 30.13
CA ASN A 158 12.95 8.35 31.00
C ASN A 158 12.93 9.87 30.79
N VAL A 159 11.88 10.36 30.15
CA VAL A 159 11.67 11.79 29.89
C VAL A 159 10.61 12.32 30.84
N ASP A 160 10.91 13.39 31.52
CA ASP A 160 9.91 14.15 32.29
C ASP A 160 9.02 14.94 31.31
N LEU A 161 7.80 14.44 31.13
CA LEU A 161 6.81 15.05 30.23
C LEU A 161 6.47 16.49 30.60
N LEU A 162 6.58 16.85 31.89
CA LEU A 162 6.29 18.19 32.36
C LEU A 162 7.37 19.19 31.92
N SER A 163 8.64 18.77 31.91
CA SER A 163 9.75 19.58 31.41
C SER A 163 9.69 19.81 29.90
N VAL A 164 9.27 18.80 29.14
CA VAL A 164 9.11 18.89 27.67
C VAL A 164 7.93 19.79 27.30
N ALA A 165 6.77 19.64 28.00
CA ALA A 165 5.58 20.44 27.75
C ALA A 165 5.75 21.94 28.11
N SER A 166 6.69 22.26 29.04
CA SER A 166 6.98 23.65 29.41
C SER A 166 8.06 24.31 28.53
N ALA A 167 8.72 23.55 27.66
CA ALA A 167 9.72 24.04 26.70
C ALA A 167 9.18 24.36 25.31
N VAL A 168 7.86 24.10 25.06
CA VAL A 168 7.12 24.41 23.84
C VAL A 168 6.26 25.63 24.06
#